data_085568d792b37926208e4d14f83400f9
#
_entry.id   085568d792b37926208e4d14f83400f9
#
_cell.length_a   1.000
_cell.length_b   1.000
_cell.length_c   1.000
_cell.angle_alpha   90.00
_cell.angle_beta   90.00
_cell.angle_gamma   90.00
#
_symmetry.space_group_name_H-M   'P 1'
#
loop_
_entity.id
_entity.type
_entity.pdbx_description
1 polymer ?
#
loop_
_entity_poly.entity_id
_entity_poly.type
_entity_poly.pdbx_seq_one_letter_code
_entity_poly.pdbx_strand_id
1 'polypeptide(L)'
;MDINFEKANSSHIDVIFSWLKEPFVQEFWDNTQTHKDDILNFINGRTEPSSYADGKYVYWIASSNGHPFAMLMTIQETSENEIDEIKLINLSKTGHSYGIDYMIGDKNYFGIGYGARTLIEFIDFFIKEVDPKADTFLIDPASDNPRAKHVYIKAGFEYVADFLMSGNVSGAGKLHHLLIKRIGLIK
;
A
#
# COMPACT_ATOMS: atom_id res chain seq x y z
N MET A 1 -22.48 4.62 -1.31
CA MET A 1 -21.68 4.06 -0.19
C MET A 1 -20.31 4.71 -0.29
N ASP A 2 -19.95 5.54 0.68
CA ASP A 2 -18.71 6.30 0.62
C ASP A 2 -17.60 5.56 1.33
N ILE A 3 -16.39 5.57 0.74
CA ILE A 3 -15.19 5.06 1.39
C ILE A 3 -14.47 6.26 2.00
N ASN A 4 -14.16 6.18 3.27
CA ASN A 4 -13.43 7.20 3.99
C ASN A 4 -12.03 6.68 4.31
N PHE A 5 -11.03 7.56 4.27
CA PHE A 5 -9.63 7.24 4.56
C PHE A 5 -9.13 8.11 5.70
N GLU A 6 -8.45 7.48 6.62
CA GLU A 6 -7.74 8.18 7.71
C GLU A 6 -6.45 7.47 8.06
N LYS A 7 -5.51 8.20 8.66
CA LYS A 7 -4.31 7.56 9.20
C LYS A 7 -4.68 6.60 10.33
N ALA A 8 -4.02 5.45 10.36
CA ALA A 8 -4.19 4.50 11.46
C ALA A 8 -3.91 5.21 12.80
N ASN A 9 -4.75 4.94 13.79
CA ASN A 9 -4.67 5.48 15.14
C ASN A 9 -4.98 4.40 16.18
N SER A 10 -4.96 4.74 17.45
CA SER A 10 -5.11 3.79 18.55
C SER A 10 -6.42 2.98 18.51
N SER A 11 -7.49 3.52 17.95
CA SER A 11 -8.78 2.80 17.82
C SER A 11 -8.74 1.67 16.80
N HIS A 12 -7.73 1.66 15.92
CA HIS A 12 -7.59 0.68 14.84
C HIS A 12 -6.67 -0.51 15.20
N ILE A 13 -5.95 -0.46 16.32
CA ILE A 13 -4.93 -1.47 16.69
C ILE A 13 -5.53 -2.88 16.68
N ASP A 14 -6.64 -3.08 17.38
CA ASP A 14 -7.25 -4.40 17.53
C ASP A 14 -7.72 -4.97 16.18
N VAL A 15 -8.35 -4.14 15.35
CA VAL A 15 -8.85 -4.57 14.04
C VAL A 15 -7.71 -4.87 13.08
N ILE A 16 -6.65 -4.04 13.03
CA ILE A 16 -5.46 -4.29 12.21
C ILE A 16 -4.82 -5.62 12.62
N PHE A 17 -4.60 -5.82 13.91
CA PHE A 17 -3.96 -7.04 14.41
C PHE A 17 -4.84 -8.28 14.25
N SER A 18 -6.17 -8.14 14.24
CA SER A 18 -7.07 -9.22 13.88
C SER A 18 -6.92 -9.61 12.41
N TRP A 19 -6.85 -8.62 11.50
CA TRP A 19 -6.65 -8.88 10.07
C TRP A 19 -5.30 -9.55 9.78
N LEU A 20 -4.22 -9.10 10.41
CA LEU A 20 -2.89 -9.71 10.23
C LEU A 20 -2.81 -11.17 10.70
N LYS A 21 -3.76 -11.64 11.53
CA LYS A 21 -3.86 -13.05 11.95
C LYS A 21 -4.66 -13.92 10.97
N GLU A 22 -5.40 -13.31 10.05
CA GLU A 22 -6.22 -14.03 9.09
C GLU A 22 -5.34 -14.81 8.09
N PRO A 23 -5.56 -16.11 7.87
CA PRO A 23 -4.73 -16.91 6.96
C PRO A 23 -4.65 -16.34 5.54
N PHE A 24 -5.76 -15.80 5.00
CA PHE A 24 -5.81 -15.21 3.67
C PHE A 24 -5.04 -13.88 3.56
N VAL A 25 -4.78 -13.20 4.68
CA VAL A 25 -3.90 -12.04 4.75
C VAL A 25 -2.45 -12.50 4.80
N GLN A 26 -2.13 -13.47 5.67
CA GLN A 26 -0.78 -14.01 5.85
C GLN A 26 -0.20 -14.68 4.61
N GLU A 27 -1.03 -15.02 3.62
CA GLU A 27 -0.58 -15.56 2.34
C GLU A 27 0.36 -14.59 1.63
N PHE A 28 0.10 -13.26 1.76
CA PHE A 28 0.84 -12.21 1.05
C PHE A 28 1.32 -11.07 1.96
N TRP A 29 0.93 -11.05 3.23
CA TRP A 29 1.26 -10.00 4.18
C TRP A 29 2.07 -10.51 5.35
N ASP A 30 3.01 -9.68 5.78
CA ASP A 30 3.85 -9.94 6.92
C ASP A 30 3.07 -9.78 8.25
N ASN A 31 3.14 -10.79 9.09
CA ASN A 31 2.58 -10.79 10.46
C ASN A 31 3.68 -10.87 11.52
N THR A 32 4.90 -10.43 11.20
CA THR A 32 6.03 -10.43 12.15
C THR A 32 5.82 -9.43 13.28
N GLN A 33 6.55 -9.64 14.35
CA GLN A 33 6.55 -8.69 15.47
C GLN A 33 7.11 -7.34 15.03
N THR A 34 8.14 -7.34 14.18
CA THR A 34 8.76 -6.12 13.64
C THR A 34 7.75 -5.23 12.90
N HIS A 35 6.88 -5.83 12.07
CA HIS A 35 5.81 -5.09 11.39
C HIS A 35 4.80 -4.51 12.39
N LYS A 36 4.38 -5.31 13.37
CA LYS A 36 3.44 -4.85 14.43
C LYS A 36 4.04 -3.72 15.26
N ASP A 37 5.32 -3.81 15.59
CA ASP A 37 6.02 -2.77 16.33
C ASP A 37 6.10 -1.46 15.52
N ASP A 38 6.31 -1.55 14.19
CA ASP A 38 6.28 -0.37 13.32
C ASP A 38 4.89 0.27 13.25
N ILE A 39 3.82 -0.53 13.17
CA ILE A 39 2.44 -0.02 13.21
C ILE A 39 2.18 0.72 14.52
N LEU A 40 2.57 0.14 15.67
CA LEU A 40 2.41 0.77 16.98
C LEU A 40 3.25 2.04 17.10
N ASN A 41 4.50 2.01 16.62
CA ASN A 41 5.38 3.17 16.61
C ASN A 41 4.81 4.30 15.73
N PHE A 42 4.26 3.97 14.56
CA PHE A 42 3.57 4.94 13.72
C PHE A 42 2.38 5.58 14.44
N ILE A 43 1.52 4.78 15.06
CA ILE A 43 0.34 5.24 15.80
C ILE A 43 0.74 6.14 16.98
N ASN A 44 1.87 5.86 17.62
CA ASN A 44 2.43 6.66 18.73
C ASN A 44 3.30 7.85 18.29
N GLY A 45 3.30 8.21 16.99
CA GLY A 45 4.00 9.38 16.45
C GLY A 45 5.48 9.17 16.15
N ARG A 46 5.91 7.91 15.97
CA ARG A 46 7.29 7.52 15.60
C ARG A 46 8.33 8.04 16.60
N THR A 47 8.16 7.69 17.86
CA THR A 47 9.06 8.08 18.95
C THR A 47 10.33 7.22 19.02
N GLU A 48 10.32 6.04 18.42
CA GLU A 48 11.43 5.09 18.41
C GLU A 48 11.89 4.76 17.01
N PRO A 49 13.17 4.43 16.79
CA PRO A 49 13.65 3.89 15.51
C PRO A 49 12.89 2.61 15.13
N SER A 50 12.63 2.43 13.85
CA SER A 50 12.02 1.21 13.32
C SER A 50 12.99 0.51 12.39
N SER A 51 13.09 -0.82 12.52
CA SER A 51 13.81 -1.67 11.57
C SER A 51 12.92 -2.12 10.39
N TYR A 52 11.63 -1.81 10.42
CA TYR A 52 10.71 -2.10 9.33
C TYR A 52 10.68 -0.93 8.35
N ALA A 53 11.29 -1.12 7.18
CA ALA A 53 11.45 -0.09 6.14
C ALA A 53 11.91 1.28 6.70
N ASP A 54 12.83 1.28 7.68
CA ASP A 54 13.34 2.47 8.37
C ASP A 54 12.24 3.37 8.95
N GLY A 55 11.06 2.82 9.24
CA GLY A 55 9.93 3.59 9.76
C GLY A 55 9.33 4.57 8.76
N LYS A 56 9.47 4.34 7.46
CA LYS A 56 9.00 5.28 6.43
C LYS A 56 7.55 5.09 6.02
N TYR A 57 6.95 3.92 6.30
CA TYR A 57 5.55 3.67 5.92
C TYR A 57 4.57 4.55 6.69
N VAL A 58 3.57 5.04 5.98
CA VAL A 58 2.36 5.67 6.53
C VAL A 58 1.22 4.68 6.39
N TYR A 59 0.54 4.39 7.49
CA TYR A 59 -0.55 3.43 7.57
C TYR A 59 -1.90 4.13 7.49
N TRP A 60 -2.78 3.65 6.62
CA TRP A 60 -4.10 4.19 6.35
C TRP A 60 -5.17 3.15 6.55
N ILE A 61 -6.32 3.56 7.08
CA ILE A 61 -7.50 2.72 7.20
C ILE A 61 -8.57 3.21 6.24
N ALA A 62 -9.12 2.27 5.46
CA ALA A 62 -10.30 2.49 4.65
C ALA A 62 -11.53 1.96 5.40
N SER A 63 -12.55 2.82 5.54
CA SER A 63 -13.81 2.51 6.20
C SER A 63 -15.00 2.77 5.28
N SER A 64 -16.05 1.97 5.40
CA SER A 64 -17.32 2.18 4.71
C SER A 64 -18.44 2.17 5.74
N ASN A 65 -19.29 3.21 5.75
CA ASN A 65 -20.33 3.40 6.76
C ASN A 65 -19.80 3.31 8.21
N GLY A 66 -18.60 3.83 8.46
CA GLY A 66 -17.96 3.81 9.76
C GLY A 66 -17.34 2.46 10.17
N HIS A 67 -17.35 1.44 9.31
CA HIS A 67 -16.73 0.14 9.55
C HIS A 67 -15.40 0.04 8.83
N PRO A 68 -14.27 -0.09 9.53
CA PRO A 68 -12.97 -0.38 8.94
C PRO A 68 -13.00 -1.72 8.20
N PHE A 69 -12.45 -1.76 6.97
CA PHE A 69 -12.44 -3.00 6.18
C PHE A 69 -11.11 -3.28 5.48
N ALA A 70 -10.26 -2.27 5.32
CA ALA A 70 -9.00 -2.44 4.61
C ALA A 70 -7.90 -1.56 5.22
N MET A 71 -6.65 -1.97 5.00
CA MET A 71 -5.46 -1.19 5.32
C MET A 71 -4.66 -0.94 4.05
N LEU A 72 -4.14 0.27 3.93
CA LEU A 72 -3.14 0.64 2.93
C LEU A 72 -1.88 1.12 3.65
N MET A 73 -0.75 0.91 3.01
CA MET A 73 0.52 1.50 3.42
C MET A 73 1.05 2.31 2.25
N THR A 74 1.63 3.47 2.55
CA THR A 74 2.30 4.30 1.53
C THR A 74 3.71 4.64 1.97
N ILE A 75 4.63 4.65 1.01
CA ILE A 75 5.99 5.13 1.18
C ILE A 75 6.34 6.04 0.02
N GLN A 76 6.97 7.18 0.29
CA GLN A 76 7.47 8.02 -0.79
C GLN A 76 8.72 7.37 -1.40
N GLU A 77 8.67 7.11 -2.69
CA GLU A 77 9.78 6.52 -3.44
C GLU A 77 10.64 7.61 -4.08
N THR A 78 11.91 7.61 -3.74
CA THR A 78 12.90 8.57 -4.24
C THR A 78 14.16 7.85 -4.68
N SER A 79 15.02 8.53 -5.43
CA SER A 79 16.34 7.99 -5.83
C SER A 79 17.32 7.84 -4.66
N GLU A 80 16.97 8.36 -3.48
CA GLU A 80 17.77 8.23 -2.26
C GLU A 80 17.42 6.98 -1.46
N ASN A 81 16.27 6.36 -1.77
CA ASN A 81 15.86 5.11 -1.14
C ASN A 81 16.60 3.92 -1.76
N GLU A 82 16.80 2.87 -0.97
CA GLU A 82 17.23 1.57 -1.48
C GLU A 82 16.01 0.89 -2.13
N ILE A 83 15.86 1.05 -3.44
CA ILE A 83 14.76 0.51 -4.23
C ILE A 83 15.28 -0.26 -5.44
N ASP A 84 14.48 -1.20 -5.93
CA ASP A 84 14.79 -1.95 -7.14
C ASP A 84 14.98 -1.04 -8.35
N GLU A 85 15.99 -1.32 -9.20
CA GLU A 85 16.31 -0.52 -10.38
C GLU A 85 15.09 -0.29 -11.28
N ILE A 86 14.24 -1.31 -11.43
CA ILE A 86 13.03 -1.20 -12.24
C ILE A 86 12.02 -0.18 -11.67
N LYS A 87 11.96 -0.01 -10.35
CA LYS A 87 11.17 1.04 -9.73
C LYS A 87 11.84 2.40 -9.93
N LEU A 88 13.15 2.48 -9.72
CA LEU A 88 13.94 3.70 -9.84
C LEU A 88 13.77 4.37 -11.21
N ILE A 89 13.90 3.62 -12.30
CA ILE A 89 13.76 4.17 -13.67
C ILE A 89 12.33 4.59 -14.00
N ASN A 90 11.37 4.16 -13.22
CA ASN A 90 9.95 4.45 -13.38
C ASN A 90 9.40 5.53 -12.44
N LEU A 91 10.23 6.13 -11.60
CA LEU A 91 9.83 7.24 -10.75
C LEU A 91 9.34 8.43 -11.57
N SER A 92 8.52 9.26 -10.97
CA SER A 92 8.05 10.51 -11.56
C SER A 92 9.24 11.42 -11.92
N LYS A 93 9.10 12.12 -13.05
CA LYS A 93 10.01 13.19 -13.48
C LYS A 93 9.43 14.59 -13.23
N THR A 94 8.18 14.67 -12.81
CA THR A 94 7.42 15.93 -12.70
C THR A 94 6.85 16.17 -11.31
N GLY A 95 6.60 15.12 -10.56
CA GLY A 95 6.02 15.18 -9.23
C GLY A 95 6.64 14.17 -8.27
N HIS A 96 5.83 13.66 -7.34
CA HIS A 96 6.26 12.69 -6.35
C HIS A 96 5.75 11.29 -6.68
N SER A 97 6.57 10.29 -6.36
CA SER A 97 6.23 8.86 -6.52
C SER A 97 5.95 8.23 -5.17
N TYR A 98 4.93 7.37 -5.13
CA TYR A 98 4.56 6.63 -3.93
C TYR A 98 4.38 5.14 -4.21
N GLY A 99 5.03 4.30 -3.42
CA GLY A 99 4.69 2.89 -3.30
C GLY A 99 3.40 2.72 -2.50
N ILE A 100 2.54 1.81 -2.91
CA ILE A 100 1.31 1.44 -2.20
C ILE A 100 1.30 -0.06 -1.94
N ASP A 101 1.11 -0.44 -0.67
CA ASP A 101 0.69 -1.79 -0.30
C ASP A 101 -0.77 -1.75 0.14
N TYR A 102 -1.57 -2.76 -0.23
CA TYR A 102 -3.01 -2.76 0.00
C TYR A 102 -3.55 -4.14 0.35
N MET A 103 -4.28 -4.22 1.46
CA MET A 103 -5.05 -5.40 1.82
C MET A 103 -6.50 -5.07 2.20
N ILE A 104 -7.43 -5.96 1.87
CA ILE A 104 -8.75 -6.00 2.48
C ILE A 104 -8.68 -6.99 3.65
N GLY A 105 -8.94 -6.49 4.87
CA GLY A 105 -8.93 -7.31 6.07
C GLY A 105 -10.27 -7.98 6.39
N ASP A 106 -11.39 -7.38 5.95
CA ASP A 106 -12.72 -7.92 6.15
C ASP A 106 -13.24 -8.62 4.89
N LYS A 107 -13.47 -9.95 5.00
CA LYS A 107 -13.97 -10.82 3.92
C LYS A 107 -15.32 -10.39 3.34
N ASN A 108 -16.15 -9.68 4.09
CA ASN A 108 -17.45 -9.21 3.61
C ASN A 108 -17.32 -8.22 2.44
N TYR A 109 -16.13 -7.66 2.23
CA TYR A 109 -15.83 -6.74 1.13
C TYR A 109 -15.18 -7.43 -0.08
N PHE A 110 -15.04 -8.76 -0.07
CA PHE A 110 -14.50 -9.51 -1.20
C PHE A 110 -15.53 -9.70 -2.31
N GLY A 111 -15.07 -9.61 -3.57
CA GLY A 111 -15.88 -9.96 -4.75
C GLY A 111 -16.99 -8.98 -5.12
N ILE A 112 -17.20 -7.93 -4.34
CA ILE A 112 -18.28 -6.94 -4.53
C ILE A 112 -17.78 -5.58 -5.05
N GLY A 113 -16.57 -5.55 -5.63
CA GLY A 113 -16.02 -4.38 -6.31
C GLY A 113 -15.22 -3.40 -5.44
N TYR A 114 -15.16 -3.59 -4.13
CA TYR A 114 -14.43 -2.68 -3.23
C TYR A 114 -12.92 -2.63 -3.52
N GLY A 115 -12.29 -3.73 -3.92
CA GLY A 115 -10.85 -3.77 -4.15
C GLY A 115 -10.33 -2.66 -5.08
N ALA A 116 -10.83 -2.60 -6.29
CA ALA A 116 -10.41 -1.60 -7.26
C ALA A 116 -10.93 -0.20 -6.90
N ARG A 117 -12.17 -0.11 -6.41
CA ARG A 117 -12.78 1.15 -6.01
C ARG A 117 -12.01 1.83 -4.88
N THR A 118 -11.58 1.08 -3.85
CA THR A 118 -10.77 1.60 -2.75
C THR A 118 -9.49 2.25 -3.25
N LEU A 119 -8.77 1.59 -4.18
CA LEU A 119 -7.53 2.16 -4.73
C LEU A 119 -7.79 3.42 -5.56
N ILE A 120 -8.86 3.46 -6.35
CA ILE A 120 -9.22 4.64 -7.14
C ILE A 120 -9.51 5.81 -6.19
N GLU A 121 -10.43 5.63 -5.23
CA GLU A 121 -10.83 6.68 -4.29
C GLU A 121 -9.68 7.08 -3.34
N PHE A 122 -8.81 6.12 -2.98
CA PHE A 122 -7.62 6.43 -2.16
C PHE A 122 -6.63 7.34 -2.89
N ILE A 123 -6.36 7.08 -4.17
CA ILE A 123 -5.45 7.92 -4.95
C ILE A 123 -6.01 9.33 -5.11
N ASP A 124 -7.32 9.47 -5.39
CA ASP A 124 -7.98 10.77 -5.46
C ASP A 124 -7.91 11.51 -4.12
N PHE A 125 -8.19 10.82 -3.01
CA PHE A 125 -8.03 11.35 -1.65
C PHE A 125 -6.58 11.76 -1.38
N PHE A 126 -5.61 10.90 -1.74
CA PHE A 126 -4.19 11.15 -1.46
C PHE A 126 -3.68 12.41 -2.16
N ILE A 127 -4.00 12.57 -3.43
CA ILE A 127 -3.62 13.77 -4.20
C ILE A 127 -4.28 15.03 -3.63
N LYS A 128 -5.53 14.94 -3.24
CA LYS A 128 -6.29 16.11 -2.76
C LYS A 128 -5.90 16.53 -1.35
N GLU A 129 -5.72 15.58 -0.42
CA GLU A 129 -5.65 15.84 1.01
C GLU A 129 -4.25 15.60 1.60
N VAL A 130 -3.36 14.86 0.90
CA VAL A 130 -2.07 14.44 1.46
C VAL A 130 -0.91 15.08 0.71
N ASP A 131 -0.81 14.83 -0.61
CA ASP A 131 0.27 15.37 -1.43
C ASP A 131 -0.21 15.74 -2.84
N PRO A 132 -0.51 17.01 -3.09
CA PRO A 132 -0.94 17.49 -4.41
C PRO A 132 0.11 17.35 -5.53
N LYS A 133 1.34 17.02 -5.19
CA LYS A 133 2.42 16.75 -6.16
C LYS A 133 2.56 15.27 -6.49
N ALA A 134 1.82 14.37 -5.82
CA ALA A 134 1.83 12.96 -6.14
C ALA A 134 1.24 12.73 -7.53
N ASP A 135 2.02 12.20 -8.45
CA ASP A 135 1.59 11.93 -9.83
C ASP A 135 1.91 10.52 -10.32
N THR A 136 2.65 9.75 -9.52
CA THR A 136 3.04 8.38 -9.87
C THR A 136 2.88 7.46 -8.67
N PHE A 137 2.07 6.41 -8.85
CA PHE A 137 1.83 5.39 -7.82
C PHE A 137 2.29 4.03 -8.32
N LEU A 138 3.12 3.35 -7.52
CA LEU A 138 3.68 2.04 -7.80
C LEU A 138 3.03 1.01 -6.87
N ILE A 139 2.75 -0.17 -7.40
CA ILE A 139 2.24 -1.30 -6.64
C ILE A 139 2.81 -2.59 -7.22
N ASP A 140 3.23 -3.53 -6.37
CA ASP A 140 3.97 -4.70 -6.84
C ASP A 140 3.53 -6.01 -6.15
N PRO A 141 2.39 -6.58 -6.57
CA PRO A 141 1.95 -7.86 -6.05
C PRO A 141 2.92 -8.98 -6.41
N ALA A 142 3.07 -9.96 -5.52
CA ALA A 142 3.75 -11.19 -5.82
C ALA A 142 3.14 -11.87 -7.07
N SER A 143 3.97 -12.49 -7.92
CA SER A 143 3.53 -13.07 -9.19
C SER A 143 2.51 -14.22 -9.04
N ASP A 144 2.49 -14.85 -7.87
CA ASP A 144 1.53 -15.88 -7.48
C ASP A 144 0.23 -15.31 -6.85
N ASN A 145 0.05 -13.97 -6.89
CA ASN A 145 -1.18 -13.28 -6.49
C ASN A 145 -1.95 -12.68 -7.68
N PRO A 146 -2.54 -13.50 -8.58
CA PRO A 146 -3.25 -13.01 -9.76
C PRO A 146 -4.50 -12.19 -9.40
N ARG A 147 -5.09 -12.43 -8.21
CA ARG A 147 -6.24 -11.67 -7.72
C ARG A 147 -5.87 -10.21 -7.47
N ALA A 148 -4.76 -9.95 -6.81
CA ALA A 148 -4.28 -8.59 -6.57
C ALA A 148 -3.95 -7.89 -7.90
N LYS A 149 -3.20 -8.54 -8.80
CA LYS A 149 -2.88 -8.01 -10.13
C LYS A 149 -4.16 -7.59 -10.90
N HIS A 150 -5.18 -8.45 -10.89
CA HIS A 150 -6.46 -8.14 -11.55
C HIS A 150 -7.17 -6.91 -10.95
N VAL A 151 -7.17 -6.80 -9.62
CA VAL A 151 -7.74 -5.65 -8.89
C VAL A 151 -7.00 -4.37 -9.26
N TYR A 152 -5.67 -4.40 -9.33
CA TYR A 152 -4.84 -3.23 -9.63
C TYR A 152 -5.02 -2.76 -11.08
N ILE A 153 -5.09 -3.70 -12.03
CA ILE A 153 -5.42 -3.36 -13.43
C ILE A 153 -6.81 -2.69 -13.50
N LYS A 154 -7.81 -3.22 -12.78
CA LYS A 154 -9.14 -2.58 -12.71
C LYS A 154 -9.12 -1.19 -12.05
N ALA A 155 -8.19 -0.93 -11.15
CA ALA A 155 -7.99 0.37 -10.54
C ALA A 155 -7.24 1.36 -11.46
N GLY A 156 -6.85 0.93 -12.67
CA GLY A 156 -6.18 1.76 -13.66
C GLY A 156 -4.65 1.78 -13.54
N PHE A 157 -4.07 0.81 -12.84
CA PHE A 157 -2.63 0.58 -12.89
C PHE A 157 -2.28 -0.19 -14.17
N GLU A 158 -1.16 0.17 -14.78
CA GLU A 158 -0.63 -0.47 -15.98
C GLU A 158 0.55 -1.37 -15.58
N TYR A 159 0.56 -2.60 -16.10
CA TYR A 159 1.69 -3.51 -15.92
C TYR A 159 2.92 -3.00 -16.67
N VAL A 160 4.07 -3.05 -16.01
CA VAL A 160 5.35 -2.58 -16.55
C VAL A 160 6.29 -3.74 -16.80
N ALA A 161 6.61 -4.52 -15.76
CA ALA A 161 7.58 -5.62 -15.85
C ALA A 161 7.45 -6.59 -14.66
N ASP A 162 8.08 -7.74 -14.80
CA ASP A 162 8.38 -8.65 -13.69
C ASP A 162 9.78 -8.36 -13.16
N PHE A 163 9.97 -8.48 -11.84
CA PHE A 163 11.28 -8.33 -11.21
C PHE A 163 11.39 -9.20 -9.96
N LEU A 164 12.62 -9.57 -9.62
CA LEU A 164 12.90 -10.21 -8.34
C LEU A 164 13.05 -9.11 -7.28
N MET A 165 12.18 -9.11 -6.28
CA MET A 165 12.25 -8.13 -5.20
C MET A 165 13.55 -8.28 -4.42
N SER A 166 14.28 -7.19 -4.26
CA SER A 166 15.53 -7.11 -3.52
C SER A 166 15.32 -6.64 -2.06
N GLY A 167 16.43 -6.57 -1.29
CA GLY A 167 16.41 -6.02 0.06
C GLY A 167 15.98 -7.00 1.16
N ASN A 168 15.74 -6.47 2.35
CA ASN A 168 15.35 -7.19 3.56
C ASN A 168 13.85 -6.96 3.89
N VAL A 169 13.00 -7.05 2.89
CA VAL A 169 11.56 -6.82 3.03
C VAL A 169 10.78 -8.13 2.85
N SER A 170 9.54 -8.15 3.29
CA SER A 170 8.65 -9.27 3.01
C SER A 170 8.50 -9.44 1.50
N GLY A 171 8.73 -10.67 1.02
CA GLY A 171 8.72 -10.94 -0.43
C GLY A 171 10.09 -10.89 -1.11
N ALA A 172 11.18 -10.51 -0.43
CA ALA A 172 12.53 -10.54 -1.00
C ALA A 172 12.87 -11.92 -1.59
N GLY A 173 13.47 -11.93 -2.79
CA GLY A 173 13.79 -13.14 -3.56
C GLY A 173 12.61 -13.77 -4.30
N LYS A 174 11.40 -13.23 -4.16
CA LYS A 174 10.23 -13.64 -4.96
C LYS A 174 10.05 -12.79 -6.21
N LEU A 175 9.42 -13.37 -7.22
CA LEU A 175 9.04 -12.66 -8.43
C LEU A 175 7.82 -11.79 -8.16
N HIS A 176 7.88 -10.53 -8.50
CA HIS A 176 6.81 -9.54 -8.39
C HIS A 176 6.46 -8.95 -9.76
N HIS A 177 5.24 -8.46 -9.88
CA HIS A 177 4.78 -7.68 -11.02
C HIS A 177 4.80 -6.20 -10.67
N LEU A 178 5.61 -5.38 -11.32
CA LEU A 178 5.51 -3.94 -11.16
C LEU A 178 4.32 -3.41 -11.97
N LEU A 179 3.40 -2.73 -11.30
CA LEU A 179 2.32 -1.99 -11.93
C LEU A 179 2.39 -0.52 -11.49
N ILE A 180 2.05 0.38 -12.41
CA ILE A 180 2.16 1.82 -12.17
C ILE A 180 0.90 2.53 -12.63
N LYS A 181 0.44 3.48 -11.82
CA LYS A 181 -0.60 4.43 -12.22
C LYS A 181 0.01 5.83 -12.24
N ARG A 182 -0.03 6.48 -13.41
CA ARG A 182 0.39 7.86 -13.58
C ARG A 182 -0.83 8.76 -13.69
N ILE A 183 -0.82 9.82 -12.91
CA ILE A 183 -1.85 10.84 -12.96
C ILE A 183 -1.35 11.94 -13.87
N GLY A 184 -2.05 12.17 -14.98
CA GLY A 184 -1.73 13.30 -15.84
C GLY A 184 -1.92 14.59 -15.05
N LEU A 185 -0.88 15.40 -14.92
CA LEU A 185 -1.02 16.76 -14.42
C LEU A 185 -2.06 17.45 -15.31
N ILE A 186 -3.21 17.76 -14.75
CA ILE A 186 -4.18 18.63 -15.41
C ILE A 186 -3.42 19.96 -15.64
N LYS A 187 -3.13 20.23 -16.93
CA LYS A 187 -2.49 21.47 -17.34
C LYS A 187 -3.44 22.65 -17.16
#